data_4d3c612e7475d0abfea79fbfb92937cd
#
_entry.id   4d3c612e7475d0abfea79fbfb92937cd
#
_cell.length_a   1.000
_cell.length_b   1.000
_cell.length_c   1.000
_cell.angle_alpha   90.00
_cell.angle_beta   90.00
_cell.angle_gamma   90.00
#
_symmetry.space_group_name_H-M   'P 1'
#
loop_
_entity.id
_entity.type
_entity.pdbx_description
1 polymer ?
#
loop_
_entity_poly.entity_id
_entity_poly.type
_entity_poly.pdbx_seq_one_letter_code
_entity_poly.pdbx_strand_id
1 'polypeptide(L)'
;MKRICVIGGSRYFGKVVVRRLLAAGHRVTVVNRGSAPPPEGAEHLVADRDDEAGLIAALGSRTFDAVVDQVCYTPVQAAIAARAFSGRTRRYVMTSTIEVYDPATAALPAVPPGTPVPEETVDPAAWLVRTDLPWHDPAYLQEHYAEGKRQAEAVLARHSGFAFATVRSAHVLGGGAAEFTGRLAHYTGRISRGTPVTVHAEALPTVFIHYEELAELLRWAATLTDATGPVNACSDGPLDVYGLGAVIAARAGKEARYRSVAVGEPASPFSFDRHYAMSNARAKELGFSFSRTADWLPDAVTEALAAADGASASAS
;
A
#
# COMPACT_ATOMS: atom_id res chain seq x y z
N MET A 1 8.17 -7.83 24.28
CA MET A 1 6.75 -7.49 24.16
C MET A 1 6.63 -5.99 24.03
N LYS A 2 5.99 -5.46 22.94
CA LYS A 2 5.75 -4.02 22.70
C LYS A 2 4.24 -3.75 22.68
N ARG A 3 3.85 -2.51 22.92
CA ARG A 3 2.47 -2.01 22.74
C ARG A 3 2.40 -1.31 21.38
N ILE A 4 1.58 -1.82 20.48
CA ILE A 4 1.49 -1.32 19.10
C ILE A 4 0.07 -0.84 18.85
N CYS A 5 -0.08 0.39 18.36
CA CYS A 5 -1.35 0.89 17.83
C CYS A 5 -1.37 0.67 16.31
N VAL A 6 -2.48 0.15 15.78
CA VAL A 6 -2.70 0.03 14.34
C VAL A 6 -3.95 0.82 13.97
N ILE A 7 -3.77 1.88 13.17
CA ILE A 7 -4.88 2.65 12.61
C ILE A 7 -5.29 2.00 11.29
N GLY A 8 -6.52 1.50 11.20
CA GLY A 8 -6.97 0.56 10.18
C GLY A 8 -6.88 -0.88 10.67
N GLY A 9 -6.30 -1.81 9.89
CA GLY A 9 -5.96 -3.16 10.38
C GLY A 9 -7.09 -4.19 10.40
N SER A 10 -8.28 -3.88 9.89
CA SER A 10 -9.41 -4.82 9.88
C SER A 10 -9.65 -5.50 8.54
N ARG A 11 -8.92 -5.11 7.50
CA ARG A 11 -9.08 -5.63 6.13
C ARG A 11 -7.73 -5.92 5.50
N TYR A 12 -7.72 -6.82 4.51
CA TYR A 12 -6.62 -7.14 3.62
C TYR A 12 -5.27 -7.31 4.36
N PHE A 13 -4.17 -6.78 3.80
CA PHE A 13 -2.84 -6.86 4.44
C PHE A 13 -2.82 -6.25 5.85
N GLY A 14 -3.68 -5.27 6.13
CA GLY A 14 -3.81 -4.69 7.46
C GLY A 14 -4.21 -5.70 8.51
N LYS A 15 -5.14 -6.60 8.19
CA LYS A 15 -5.52 -7.71 9.07
C LYS A 15 -4.35 -8.67 9.31
N VAL A 16 -3.51 -8.87 8.31
CA VAL A 16 -2.30 -9.70 8.42
C VAL A 16 -1.27 -9.04 9.33
N VAL A 17 -1.05 -7.72 9.21
CA VAL A 17 -0.16 -6.97 10.13
C VAL A 17 -0.57 -7.19 11.58
N VAL A 18 -1.87 -7.02 11.90
CA VAL A 18 -2.37 -7.22 13.27
C VAL A 18 -2.10 -8.64 13.76
N ARG A 19 -2.43 -9.65 12.94
CA ARG A 19 -2.21 -11.07 13.29
C ARG A 19 -0.73 -11.38 13.52
N ARG A 20 0.17 -10.87 12.68
CA ARG A 20 1.62 -11.08 12.81
C ARG A 20 2.19 -10.40 14.06
N LEU A 21 1.70 -9.21 14.41
CA LEU A 21 2.08 -8.52 15.64
C LEU A 21 1.64 -9.29 16.88
N LEU A 22 0.39 -9.80 16.90
CA LEU A 22 -0.12 -10.65 17.99
C LEU A 22 0.66 -11.95 18.11
N ALA A 23 0.91 -12.65 16.99
CA ALA A 23 1.69 -13.88 16.94
C ALA A 23 3.15 -13.68 17.44
N ALA A 24 3.71 -12.48 17.23
CA ALA A 24 5.02 -12.10 17.78
C ALA A 24 5.00 -11.70 19.28
N GLY A 25 3.86 -11.88 19.95
CA GLY A 25 3.71 -11.63 21.39
C GLY A 25 3.57 -10.14 21.76
N HIS A 26 3.19 -9.27 20.79
CA HIS A 26 2.93 -7.87 21.07
C HIS A 26 1.49 -7.63 21.55
N ARG A 27 1.26 -6.57 22.32
CA ARG A 27 -0.09 -6.08 22.63
C ARG A 27 -0.50 -5.13 21.51
N VAL A 28 -1.61 -5.42 20.84
CA VAL A 28 -2.09 -4.66 19.70
C VAL A 28 -3.41 -3.98 20.03
N THR A 29 -3.47 -2.67 19.82
CA THR A 29 -4.69 -1.87 19.87
C THR A 29 -5.01 -1.43 18.45
N VAL A 30 -6.18 -1.79 17.94
CA VAL A 30 -6.66 -1.38 16.60
C VAL A 30 -7.61 -0.21 16.76
N VAL A 31 -7.36 0.86 16.01
CA VAL A 31 -8.24 2.03 15.90
C VAL A 31 -8.90 2.02 14.53
N ASN A 32 -10.22 1.97 14.48
CA ASN A 32 -11.02 2.11 13.26
C ASN A 32 -12.43 2.64 13.57
N ARG A 33 -13.23 2.92 12.54
CA ARG A 33 -14.58 3.47 12.66
C ARG A 33 -15.65 2.45 13.10
N GLY A 34 -15.29 1.23 13.48
CA GLY A 34 -16.21 0.19 13.91
C GLY A 34 -16.92 -0.57 12.78
N SER A 35 -16.65 -0.28 11.50
CA SER A 35 -17.29 -0.96 10.36
C SER A 35 -16.89 -2.43 10.19
N ALA A 36 -15.78 -2.84 10.77
CA ALA A 36 -15.32 -4.22 10.82
C ALA A 36 -14.54 -4.47 12.11
N PRO A 37 -14.76 -5.61 12.81
CA PRO A 37 -13.99 -5.95 14.00
C PRO A 37 -12.52 -6.21 13.65
N PRO A 38 -11.59 -5.92 14.58
CA PRO A 38 -10.21 -6.33 14.44
C PRO A 38 -10.06 -7.85 14.56
N PRO A 39 -8.88 -8.41 14.21
CA PRO A 39 -8.54 -9.78 14.56
C PRO A 39 -8.66 -10.05 16.07
N GLU A 40 -9.06 -11.28 16.39
CA GLU A 40 -9.14 -11.76 17.78
C GLU A 40 -7.80 -11.57 18.52
N GLY A 41 -7.87 -11.18 19.78
CA GLY A 41 -6.70 -10.87 20.62
C GLY A 41 -6.23 -9.41 20.54
N ALA A 42 -6.72 -8.60 19.61
CA ALA A 42 -6.46 -7.18 19.57
C ALA A 42 -7.49 -6.39 20.39
N GLU A 43 -7.03 -5.38 21.14
CA GLU A 43 -7.92 -4.38 21.73
C GLU A 43 -8.54 -3.54 20.60
N HIS A 44 -9.82 -3.21 20.70
CA HIS A 44 -10.52 -2.40 19.70
C HIS A 44 -10.92 -1.04 20.29
N LEU A 45 -10.46 0.03 19.65
CA LEU A 45 -10.92 1.39 19.90
C LEU A 45 -11.69 1.89 18.68
N VAL A 46 -12.96 2.23 18.89
CA VAL A 46 -13.79 2.82 17.83
C VAL A 46 -13.60 4.33 17.83
N ALA A 47 -12.99 4.84 16.77
CA ALA A 47 -12.78 6.27 16.56
C ALA A 47 -12.66 6.57 15.05
N ASP A 48 -13.13 7.76 14.66
CA ASP A 48 -12.83 8.31 13.36
C ASP A 48 -11.48 9.05 13.42
N ARG A 49 -10.57 8.72 12.51
CA ARG A 49 -9.28 9.38 12.44
C ARG A 49 -9.34 10.84 11.98
N ASP A 50 -10.47 11.22 11.35
CA ASP A 50 -10.72 12.58 10.89
C ASP A 50 -11.35 13.46 12.00
N ASP A 51 -11.81 12.86 13.09
CA ASP A 51 -12.22 13.55 14.31
C ASP A 51 -11.09 13.54 15.34
N GLU A 52 -10.33 14.62 15.42
CA GLU A 52 -9.20 14.75 16.34
C GLU A 52 -9.59 14.60 17.81
N ALA A 53 -10.69 15.23 18.21
CA ALA A 53 -11.15 15.20 19.59
C ALA A 53 -11.61 13.80 19.99
N GLY A 54 -12.39 13.15 19.12
CA GLY A 54 -12.86 11.78 19.29
C GLY A 54 -11.70 10.77 19.32
N LEU A 55 -10.71 10.94 18.44
CA LEU A 55 -9.51 10.10 18.44
C LEU A 55 -8.72 10.24 19.73
N ILE A 56 -8.45 11.47 20.20
CA ILE A 56 -7.75 11.72 21.46
C ILE A 56 -8.50 11.15 22.65
N ALA A 57 -9.82 11.32 22.69
CA ALA A 57 -10.68 10.77 23.74
C ALA A 57 -10.63 9.24 23.76
N ALA A 58 -10.73 8.59 22.59
CA ALA A 58 -10.65 7.12 22.49
C ALA A 58 -9.27 6.58 22.91
N LEU A 59 -8.18 7.27 22.57
CA LEU A 59 -6.83 6.92 23.01
C LEU A 59 -6.66 7.04 24.52
N GLY A 60 -7.35 7.98 25.18
CA GLY A 60 -7.27 8.20 26.64
C GLY A 60 -5.84 8.48 27.10
N SER A 61 -5.36 7.77 28.11
CA SER A 61 -3.98 7.85 28.63
C SER A 61 -3.01 6.84 28.00
N ARG A 62 -3.44 6.09 26.97
CA ARG A 62 -2.61 5.03 26.35
C ARG A 62 -1.35 5.60 25.72
N THR A 63 -0.27 4.84 25.85
CA THR A 63 1.00 5.08 25.17
C THR A 63 1.43 3.83 24.43
N PHE A 64 2.16 4.01 23.34
CA PHE A 64 2.55 2.93 22.44
C PHE A 64 4.06 2.97 22.17
N ASP A 65 4.65 1.83 21.93
CA ASP A 65 6.04 1.74 21.47
C ASP A 65 6.14 2.09 19.97
N ALA A 66 5.09 1.75 19.21
CA ALA A 66 4.95 2.17 17.80
C ALA A 66 3.50 2.31 17.38
N VAL A 67 3.27 3.13 16.37
CA VAL A 67 2.00 3.26 15.62
C VAL A 67 2.23 2.78 14.19
N VAL A 68 1.32 1.99 13.64
CA VAL A 68 1.25 1.63 12.22
C VAL A 68 -0.03 2.22 11.63
N ASP A 69 0.10 3.23 10.79
CA ASP A 69 -1.04 3.90 10.16
C ASP A 69 -1.19 3.46 8.71
N GLN A 70 -2.26 2.72 8.44
CA GLN A 70 -2.53 2.17 7.11
C GLN A 70 -3.51 3.01 6.28
N VAL A 71 -4.09 4.03 6.88
CA VAL A 71 -5.20 4.79 6.28
C VAL A 71 -4.97 6.32 6.33
N CYS A 72 -3.72 6.76 6.33
CA CYS A 72 -3.34 8.16 6.22
C CYS A 72 -3.23 8.57 4.74
N TYR A 73 -4.17 9.35 4.25
CA TYR A 73 -4.26 9.70 2.83
C TYR A 73 -4.00 11.19 2.56
N THR A 74 -4.08 12.04 3.58
CA THR A 74 -4.05 13.51 3.41
C THR A 74 -3.16 14.18 4.43
N PRO A 75 -2.65 15.40 4.15
CA PRO A 75 -1.89 16.16 5.13
C PRO A 75 -2.73 16.55 6.36
N VAL A 76 -4.04 16.72 6.21
CA VAL A 76 -4.95 16.99 7.33
C VAL A 76 -4.98 15.80 8.29
N GLN A 77 -5.15 14.59 7.75
CA GLN A 77 -5.11 13.35 8.52
C GLN A 77 -3.76 13.13 9.20
N ALA A 78 -2.68 13.44 8.52
CA ALA A 78 -1.34 13.37 9.07
C ALA A 78 -1.12 14.38 10.22
N ALA A 79 -1.65 15.60 10.10
CA ALA A 79 -1.57 16.62 11.14
C ALA A 79 -2.37 16.23 12.40
N ILE A 80 -3.57 15.68 12.23
CA ILE A 80 -4.37 15.11 13.35
C ILE A 80 -3.58 14.00 14.04
N ALA A 81 -3.05 13.04 13.28
CA ALA A 81 -2.27 11.95 13.84
C ALA A 81 -1.01 12.44 14.57
N ALA A 82 -0.29 13.41 14.00
CA ALA A 82 0.88 14.00 14.62
C ALA A 82 0.56 14.58 16.01
N ARG A 83 -0.54 15.33 16.13
CA ARG A 83 -0.99 15.89 17.42
C ARG A 83 -1.50 14.80 18.38
N ALA A 84 -2.34 13.89 17.90
CA ALA A 84 -2.94 12.84 18.73
C ALA A 84 -1.90 11.88 19.32
N PHE A 85 -0.81 11.59 18.59
CA PHE A 85 0.22 10.64 19.02
C PHE A 85 1.49 11.30 19.56
N SER A 86 1.60 12.63 19.54
CA SER A 86 2.71 13.34 20.17
C SER A 86 2.78 13.03 21.67
N GLY A 87 3.98 12.64 22.16
CA GLY A 87 4.17 12.21 23.55
C GLY A 87 3.55 10.86 23.91
N ARG A 88 2.83 10.21 22.97
CA ARG A 88 2.20 8.89 23.18
C ARG A 88 2.91 7.74 22.48
N THR A 89 3.75 8.03 21.49
CA THR A 89 4.52 7.00 20.79
C THR A 89 5.96 7.44 20.58
N ARG A 90 6.87 6.46 20.47
CA ARG A 90 8.27 6.71 20.10
C ARG A 90 8.50 6.58 18.61
N ARG A 91 7.63 5.83 17.92
CA ARG A 91 7.77 5.52 16.50
C ARG A 91 6.43 5.58 15.78
N TYR A 92 6.41 6.17 14.59
CA TYR A 92 5.24 6.23 13.72
C TYR A 92 5.60 5.69 12.34
N VAL A 93 4.89 4.67 11.87
CA VAL A 93 5.08 4.03 10.56
C VAL A 93 3.82 4.26 9.74
N MET A 94 3.96 4.99 8.63
CA MET A 94 2.86 5.25 7.70
C MET A 94 2.94 4.32 6.50
N THR A 95 1.83 3.73 6.08
CA THR A 95 1.72 3.06 4.79
C THR A 95 1.49 4.10 3.69
N SER A 96 2.43 4.19 2.76
CA SER A 96 2.38 5.03 1.57
C SER A 96 2.32 4.17 0.30
N THR A 97 2.66 4.71 -0.85
CA THR A 97 2.39 4.10 -2.16
C THR A 97 3.46 4.44 -3.18
N ILE A 98 3.64 3.61 -4.19
CA ILE A 98 4.43 3.88 -5.38
C ILE A 98 3.93 5.13 -6.15
N GLU A 99 2.64 5.48 -6.01
CA GLU A 99 2.04 6.63 -6.70
C GLU A 99 2.71 7.98 -6.33
N VAL A 100 3.46 8.06 -5.22
CA VAL A 100 4.25 9.26 -4.90
C VAL A 100 5.32 9.55 -5.94
N TYR A 101 5.69 8.57 -6.76
CA TYR A 101 6.67 8.68 -7.84
C TYR A 101 6.04 8.92 -9.22
N ASP A 102 4.73 9.08 -9.32
CA ASP A 102 4.07 9.30 -10.61
C ASP A 102 4.38 10.70 -11.17
N PRO A 103 5.15 10.80 -12.27
CA PRO A 103 5.51 12.08 -12.87
C PRO A 103 4.32 12.78 -13.54
N ALA A 104 3.21 12.07 -13.78
CA ALA A 104 1.98 12.70 -14.29
C ALA A 104 1.29 13.57 -13.23
N THR A 105 1.61 13.37 -11.94
CA THR A 105 0.95 14.06 -10.82
C THR A 105 1.86 15.10 -10.12
N ALA A 106 3.14 15.15 -10.46
CA ALA A 106 4.08 16.15 -9.94
C ALA A 106 5.33 16.27 -10.81
N ALA A 107 5.97 17.43 -10.78
CA ALA A 107 7.31 17.63 -11.35
C ALA A 107 8.34 16.94 -10.43
N LEU A 108 8.83 15.79 -10.84
CA LEU A 108 9.81 15.00 -10.10
C LEU A 108 11.20 15.09 -10.77
N PRO A 109 12.30 14.88 -10.01
CA PRO A 109 13.61 14.71 -10.59
C PRO A 109 13.62 13.60 -11.64
N ALA A 110 14.29 13.83 -12.76
CA ALA A 110 14.39 12.83 -13.81
C ALA A 110 15.24 11.64 -13.33
N VAL A 111 14.70 10.45 -13.50
CA VAL A 111 15.42 9.18 -13.28
C VAL A 111 15.75 8.59 -14.66
N PRO A 112 16.98 8.06 -14.87
CA PRO A 112 17.32 7.48 -16.16
C PRO A 112 16.31 6.39 -16.59
N PRO A 113 15.96 6.31 -17.88
CA PRO A 113 15.04 5.30 -18.38
C PRO A 113 15.46 3.89 -17.96
N GLY A 114 14.50 3.06 -17.52
CA GLY A 114 14.77 1.69 -17.10
C GLY A 114 15.40 1.54 -15.71
N THR A 115 15.70 2.63 -15.02
CA THR A 115 16.23 2.61 -13.65
C THR A 115 15.08 2.63 -12.63
N PRO A 116 15.06 1.70 -11.66
CA PRO A 116 14.09 1.74 -10.57
C PRO A 116 14.24 3.01 -9.72
N VAL A 117 13.14 3.66 -9.40
CA VAL A 117 13.10 4.95 -8.68
C VAL A 117 13.50 4.74 -7.22
N PRO A 118 14.56 5.41 -6.73
CA PRO A 118 14.98 5.33 -5.33
C PRO A 118 14.18 6.30 -4.44
N GLU A 119 14.27 6.12 -3.13
CA GLU A 119 13.48 6.86 -2.14
C GLU A 119 13.73 8.36 -2.14
N GLU A 120 14.96 8.79 -2.42
CA GLU A 120 15.40 10.19 -2.44
C GLU A 120 14.77 11.01 -3.58
N THR A 121 14.18 10.38 -4.59
CA THR A 121 13.47 11.06 -5.68
C THR A 121 12.32 11.93 -5.15
N VAL A 122 11.69 11.53 -4.04
CA VAL A 122 10.69 12.33 -3.34
C VAL A 122 11.12 12.48 -1.89
N ASP A 123 11.66 13.66 -1.55
CA ASP A 123 12.05 14.02 -0.19
C ASP A 123 10.86 14.59 0.59
N PRO A 124 10.31 13.86 1.58
CA PRO A 124 9.21 14.38 2.39
C PRO A 124 9.56 15.66 3.17
N ALA A 125 10.83 15.84 3.55
CA ALA A 125 11.24 17.03 4.31
C ALA A 125 11.16 18.32 3.48
N ALA A 126 11.34 18.22 2.16
CA ALA A 126 11.29 19.35 1.24
C ALA A 126 9.90 19.56 0.60
N TRP A 127 8.97 18.59 0.69
CA TRP A 127 7.69 18.67 -0.04
C TRP A 127 6.75 19.75 0.53
N LEU A 128 6.12 20.52 -0.35
CA LEU A 128 5.16 21.57 0.04
C LEU A 128 3.89 20.95 0.66
N VAL A 129 3.40 21.54 1.74
CA VAL A 129 2.17 21.11 2.42
C VAL A 129 1.09 22.17 2.29
N ARG A 130 -0.09 21.78 1.86
CA ARG A 130 -1.29 22.61 1.68
C ARG A 130 -2.48 21.94 2.38
N THR A 131 -2.69 22.26 3.64
CA THR A 131 -3.83 21.75 4.44
C THR A 131 -5.15 22.46 4.14
N ASP A 132 -5.09 23.58 3.45
CA ASP A 132 -6.23 24.42 3.04
C ASP A 132 -6.98 23.91 1.80
N LEU A 133 -6.47 22.89 1.12
CA LEU A 133 -7.14 22.27 -0.03
C LEU A 133 -8.30 21.36 0.42
N PRO A 134 -9.27 21.03 -0.46
CA PRO A 134 -10.47 20.31 -0.07
C PRO A 134 -10.26 18.82 0.16
N TRP A 135 -9.32 18.45 1.02
CA TRP A 135 -8.93 17.08 1.34
C TRP A 135 -10.05 16.21 1.95
N HIS A 136 -11.16 16.81 2.36
CA HIS A 136 -12.35 16.13 2.86
C HIS A 136 -13.31 15.71 1.73
N ASP A 137 -13.14 16.24 0.52
CA ASP A 137 -13.93 15.86 -0.65
C ASP A 137 -13.39 14.53 -1.24
N PRO A 138 -14.22 13.47 -1.30
CA PRO A 138 -13.78 12.19 -1.84
C PRO A 138 -13.35 12.22 -3.31
N ALA A 139 -13.97 13.06 -4.16
CA ALA A 139 -13.60 13.20 -5.56
C ALA A 139 -12.24 13.88 -5.70
N TYR A 140 -12.02 14.95 -4.94
CA TYR A 140 -10.72 15.62 -4.88
C TYR A 140 -9.62 14.68 -4.39
N LEU A 141 -9.90 13.93 -3.32
CA LEU A 141 -8.94 12.97 -2.76
C LEU A 141 -8.59 11.85 -3.76
N GLN A 142 -9.58 11.34 -4.51
CA GLN A 142 -9.33 10.32 -5.51
C GLN A 142 -8.43 10.85 -6.65
N GLU A 143 -8.70 12.05 -7.15
CA GLU A 143 -7.91 12.70 -8.21
C GLU A 143 -6.49 13.04 -7.74
N HIS A 144 -6.34 13.48 -6.48
CA HIS A 144 -5.08 13.94 -5.92
C HIS A 144 -4.45 12.94 -4.92
N TYR A 145 -4.75 11.65 -5.05
CA TYR A 145 -4.31 10.60 -4.13
C TYR A 145 -2.79 10.60 -3.89
N ALA A 146 -2.01 10.66 -4.97
CA ALA A 146 -0.55 10.67 -4.90
C ALA A 146 -0.03 11.91 -4.13
N GLU A 147 -0.59 13.07 -4.44
CA GLU A 147 -0.22 14.34 -3.78
C GLU A 147 -0.63 14.34 -2.31
N GLY A 148 -1.81 13.83 -1.97
CA GLY A 148 -2.24 13.64 -0.59
C GLY A 148 -1.26 12.80 0.22
N LYS A 149 -0.76 11.70 -0.36
CA LYS A 149 0.25 10.84 0.26
C LYS A 149 1.60 11.55 0.44
N ARG A 150 2.11 12.28 -0.58
CA ARG A 150 3.35 13.06 -0.46
C ARG A 150 3.27 14.10 0.65
N GLN A 151 2.16 14.84 0.71
CA GLN A 151 1.96 15.85 1.75
C GLN A 151 1.76 15.24 3.13
N ALA A 152 1.11 14.08 3.25
CA ALA A 152 0.99 13.36 4.51
C ALA A 152 2.37 12.89 5.03
N GLU A 153 3.21 12.35 4.14
CA GLU A 153 4.61 12.03 4.47
C GLU A 153 5.36 13.29 4.95
N ALA A 154 5.18 14.43 4.29
CA ALA A 154 5.86 15.68 4.63
C ALA A 154 5.46 16.21 6.00
N VAL A 155 4.18 16.14 6.36
CA VAL A 155 3.69 16.55 7.69
C VAL A 155 4.33 15.69 8.79
N LEU A 156 4.33 14.37 8.61
CA LEU A 156 4.87 13.44 9.60
C LEU A 156 6.40 13.48 9.68
N ALA A 157 7.09 13.67 8.56
CA ALA A 157 8.55 13.79 8.53
C ALA A 157 9.09 15.02 9.27
N ARG A 158 8.32 16.11 9.27
CA ARG A 158 8.68 17.35 9.99
C ARG A 158 8.29 17.35 11.46
N HIS A 159 7.52 16.35 11.90
CA HIS A 159 7.09 16.27 13.28
C HIS A 159 8.20 15.65 14.16
N SER A 160 8.57 16.36 15.22
CA SER A 160 9.68 15.95 16.11
C SER A 160 9.27 15.07 17.31
N GLY A 161 7.98 14.81 17.47
CA GLY A 161 7.44 14.09 18.64
C GLY A 161 7.64 12.57 18.62
N PHE A 162 8.08 11.99 17.48
CA PHE A 162 8.38 10.58 17.30
C PHE A 162 9.32 10.35 16.11
N ALA A 163 10.00 9.20 16.10
CA ALA A 163 10.74 8.76 14.92
C ALA A 163 9.75 8.33 13.83
N PHE A 164 9.85 8.93 12.64
CA PHE A 164 8.94 8.66 11.52
C PHE A 164 9.59 7.78 10.46
N ALA A 165 8.85 6.76 9.99
CA ALA A 165 9.16 6.01 8.79
C ALA A 165 7.91 5.89 7.91
N THR A 166 8.08 5.88 6.59
CA THR A 166 7.01 5.61 5.65
C THR A 166 7.36 4.43 4.76
N VAL A 167 6.41 3.52 4.58
CA VAL A 167 6.54 2.35 3.70
C VAL A 167 5.78 2.65 2.42
N ARG A 168 6.51 2.95 1.34
CA ARG A 168 5.96 3.17 0.00
C ARG A 168 5.75 1.83 -0.68
N SER A 169 4.50 1.34 -0.70
CA SER A 169 4.21 0.03 -1.26
C SER A 169 4.09 0.07 -2.78
N ALA A 170 4.62 -0.95 -3.44
CA ALA A 170 4.29 -1.30 -4.81
C ALA A 170 2.82 -1.71 -4.95
N HIS A 171 2.43 -2.12 -6.15
CA HIS A 171 1.09 -2.67 -6.39
C HIS A 171 0.92 -3.97 -5.61
N VAL A 172 0.00 -3.96 -4.63
CA VAL A 172 -0.23 -5.08 -3.73
C VAL A 172 -1.14 -6.10 -4.40
N LEU A 173 -0.71 -7.36 -4.46
CA LEU A 173 -1.46 -8.47 -5.02
C LEU A 173 -1.55 -9.65 -4.04
N GLY A 174 -2.48 -10.59 -4.32
CA GLY A 174 -2.73 -11.79 -3.51
C GLY A 174 -3.86 -11.61 -2.51
N GLY A 175 -4.22 -12.69 -1.81
CA GLY A 175 -5.29 -12.72 -0.82
C GLY A 175 -6.69 -12.99 -1.40
N GLY A 176 -6.78 -13.35 -2.66
CA GLY A 176 -8.03 -13.79 -3.31
C GLY A 176 -9.19 -12.80 -3.11
N ALA A 177 -10.28 -13.26 -2.51
CA ALA A 177 -11.47 -12.43 -2.23
C ALA A 177 -11.22 -11.27 -1.23
N ALA A 178 -10.12 -11.28 -0.50
CA ALA A 178 -9.78 -10.18 0.40
C ALA A 178 -9.13 -8.98 -0.33
N GLU A 179 -8.66 -9.17 -1.56
CA GLU A 179 -8.11 -8.12 -2.42
C GLU A 179 -9.25 -7.26 -2.97
N PHE A 180 -9.43 -6.07 -2.43
CA PHE A 180 -10.57 -5.20 -2.73
C PHE A 180 -10.34 -4.21 -3.88
N THR A 181 -9.11 -4.12 -4.42
CA THR A 181 -8.81 -3.19 -5.52
C THR A 181 -9.34 -3.70 -6.86
N GLY A 182 -9.60 -5.01 -6.96
CA GLY A 182 -10.11 -5.66 -8.15
C GLY A 182 -9.14 -5.68 -9.33
N ARG A 183 -7.88 -5.26 -9.13
CA ARG A 183 -6.92 -5.12 -10.23
C ARG A 183 -6.49 -6.48 -10.78
N LEU A 184 -6.18 -7.45 -9.93
CA LEU A 184 -5.88 -8.81 -10.37
C LEU A 184 -7.12 -9.50 -10.91
N ALA A 185 -8.29 -9.30 -10.28
CA ALA A 185 -9.58 -9.82 -10.75
C ALA A 185 -9.98 -9.31 -12.15
N HIS A 186 -9.58 -8.06 -12.49
CA HIS A 186 -9.77 -7.52 -13.84
C HIS A 186 -9.10 -8.42 -14.90
N TYR A 187 -7.85 -8.84 -14.66
CA TYR A 187 -7.09 -9.68 -15.58
C TYR A 187 -7.58 -11.12 -15.59
N THR A 188 -7.74 -11.74 -14.42
CA THR A 188 -8.21 -13.12 -14.33
C THR A 188 -9.59 -13.28 -14.98
N GLY A 189 -10.50 -12.33 -14.71
CA GLY A 189 -11.83 -12.35 -15.30
C GLY A 189 -11.84 -12.17 -16.82
N ARG A 190 -11.00 -11.29 -17.40
CA ARG A 190 -10.90 -11.11 -18.86
C ARG A 190 -10.31 -12.33 -19.53
N ILE A 191 -9.17 -12.82 -19.03
CA ILE A 191 -8.46 -13.95 -19.63
C ILE A 191 -9.32 -15.22 -19.56
N SER A 192 -9.96 -15.51 -18.41
CA SER A 192 -10.85 -16.67 -18.28
C SER A 192 -12.03 -16.66 -19.25
N ARG A 193 -12.57 -15.47 -19.55
CA ARG A 193 -13.68 -15.31 -20.53
C ARG A 193 -13.22 -15.13 -21.96
N GLY A 194 -11.91 -15.13 -22.25
CA GLY A 194 -11.36 -14.87 -23.58
C GLY A 194 -11.58 -13.43 -24.08
N THR A 195 -11.87 -12.49 -23.15
CA THR A 195 -12.04 -11.07 -23.46
C THR A 195 -10.68 -10.41 -23.58
N PRO A 196 -10.38 -9.61 -24.63
CA PRO A 196 -9.08 -8.96 -24.75
C PRO A 196 -8.76 -8.01 -23.60
N VAL A 197 -7.54 -8.06 -23.10
CA VAL A 197 -6.98 -7.08 -22.18
C VAL A 197 -6.51 -5.86 -22.99
N THR A 198 -6.91 -4.66 -22.59
CA THR A 198 -6.48 -3.42 -23.26
C THR A 198 -5.12 -3.00 -22.74
N VAL A 199 -4.13 -2.86 -23.62
CA VAL A 199 -2.72 -2.60 -23.24
C VAL A 199 -2.10 -1.54 -24.14
N HIS A 200 -1.14 -0.79 -23.60
CA HIS A 200 -0.25 0.01 -24.44
C HIS A 200 0.64 -0.92 -25.28
N ALA A 201 0.90 -0.55 -26.53
CA ALA A 201 1.68 -1.39 -27.45
C ALA A 201 3.09 -1.69 -26.91
N GLU A 202 3.71 -0.69 -26.27
CA GLU A 202 5.02 -0.76 -25.62
C GLU A 202 4.85 -0.63 -24.10
N ALA A 203 4.07 -1.55 -23.50
CA ALA A 203 3.89 -1.55 -22.06
C ALA A 203 5.20 -1.82 -21.33
N LEU A 204 5.55 -0.95 -20.39
CA LEU A 204 6.77 -1.02 -19.62
C LEU A 204 6.55 -1.70 -18.26
N PRO A 205 7.61 -2.32 -17.69
CA PRO A 205 7.51 -3.03 -16.42
C PRO A 205 7.15 -2.11 -15.25
N THR A 206 6.43 -2.70 -14.28
CA THR A 206 6.23 -2.17 -12.94
C THR A 206 6.64 -3.20 -11.89
N VAL A 207 6.48 -2.87 -10.62
CA VAL A 207 6.80 -3.73 -9.49
C VAL A 207 5.56 -4.05 -8.66
N PHE A 208 5.59 -5.22 -8.06
CA PHE A 208 4.52 -5.75 -7.23
C PHE A 208 5.04 -6.13 -5.86
N ILE A 209 4.14 -6.32 -4.91
CA ILE A 209 4.43 -6.92 -3.62
C ILE A 209 3.28 -7.85 -3.20
N HIS A 210 3.61 -9.00 -2.64
CA HIS A 210 2.62 -9.87 -2.05
C HIS A 210 2.04 -9.25 -0.78
N TYR A 211 0.74 -9.33 -0.58
CA TYR A 211 0.06 -8.69 0.57
C TYR A 211 0.60 -9.14 1.93
N GLU A 212 1.04 -10.39 2.05
CA GLU A 212 1.68 -10.88 3.28
C GLU A 212 3.10 -10.33 3.47
N GLU A 213 3.86 -10.18 2.39
CA GLU A 213 5.19 -9.59 2.43
C GLU A 213 5.15 -8.12 2.84
N LEU A 214 4.17 -7.35 2.31
CA LEU A 214 3.94 -5.98 2.77
C LEU A 214 3.59 -5.94 4.27
N ALA A 215 2.75 -6.86 4.72
CA ALA A 215 2.40 -6.95 6.13
C ALA A 215 3.63 -7.25 7.00
N GLU A 216 4.53 -8.12 6.54
CA GLU A 216 5.78 -8.41 7.23
C GLU A 216 6.73 -7.21 7.27
N LEU A 217 6.86 -6.47 6.16
CA LEU A 217 7.66 -5.25 6.13
C LEU A 217 7.12 -4.19 7.11
N LEU A 218 5.80 -4.01 7.18
CA LEU A 218 5.17 -3.08 8.13
C LEU A 218 5.42 -3.51 9.58
N ARG A 219 5.34 -4.82 9.88
CA ARG A 219 5.72 -5.36 11.20
C ARG A 219 7.20 -5.09 11.50
N TRP A 220 8.09 -5.38 10.55
CA TRP A 220 9.51 -5.13 10.66
C TRP A 220 9.80 -3.65 10.89
N ALA A 221 9.20 -2.76 10.09
CA ALA A 221 9.35 -1.32 10.23
C ALA A 221 8.89 -0.80 11.60
N ALA A 222 7.86 -1.39 12.21
CA ALA A 222 7.34 -1.00 13.51
C ALA A 222 8.13 -1.57 14.70
N THR A 223 8.77 -2.75 14.54
CA THR A 223 9.23 -3.53 15.71
C THR A 223 10.68 -3.98 15.67
N LEU A 224 11.34 -4.04 14.51
CA LEU A 224 12.65 -4.67 14.32
C LEU A 224 13.74 -3.74 13.78
N THR A 225 13.39 -2.51 13.38
CA THR A 225 14.37 -1.53 12.88
C THR A 225 14.14 -0.17 13.50
N ASP A 226 15.20 0.62 13.59
CA ASP A 226 15.15 2.03 13.98
C ASP A 226 15.27 2.98 12.77
N ALA A 227 15.23 2.43 11.53
CA ALA A 227 15.31 3.21 10.30
C ALA A 227 14.18 4.24 10.22
N THR A 228 14.52 5.45 9.80
CA THR A 228 13.58 6.58 9.60
C THR A 228 13.51 6.98 8.14
N GLY A 229 12.51 7.79 7.79
CA GLY A 229 12.27 8.23 6.43
C GLY A 229 11.60 7.17 5.54
N PRO A 230 11.57 7.40 4.22
CA PRO A 230 10.91 6.52 3.27
C PRO A 230 11.68 5.20 3.06
N VAL A 231 10.91 4.12 2.90
CA VAL A 231 11.39 2.78 2.55
C VAL A 231 10.46 2.20 1.49
N ASN A 232 11.01 1.88 0.33
CA ASN A 232 10.25 1.26 -0.75
C ASN A 232 10.01 -0.23 -0.48
N ALA A 233 8.80 -0.67 -0.75
CA ALA A 233 8.31 -2.02 -0.51
C ALA A 233 7.87 -2.67 -1.82
N CYS A 234 8.77 -3.43 -2.45
CA CYS A 234 8.47 -4.21 -3.65
C CYS A 234 9.25 -5.52 -3.67
N SER A 235 8.60 -6.60 -4.12
CA SER A 235 9.26 -7.87 -4.41
C SER A 235 10.26 -7.73 -5.56
N ASP A 236 11.23 -8.61 -5.64
CA ASP A 236 12.21 -8.64 -6.72
C ASP A 236 11.59 -9.15 -8.03
N GLY A 237 12.04 -8.62 -9.15
CA GLY A 237 11.59 -9.00 -10.49
C GLY A 237 10.40 -8.16 -10.94
N PRO A 238 10.67 -7.01 -11.58
CA PRO A 238 9.64 -6.21 -12.24
C PRO A 238 8.98 -7.01 -13.36
N LEU A 239 7.71 -6.72 -13.64
CA LEU A 239 6.92 -7.45 -14.61
C LEU A 239 6.04 -6.48 -15.38
N ASP A 240 5.93 -6.65 -16.69
CA ASP A 240 4.98 -5.93 -17.52
C ASP A 240 3.62 -6.63 -17.58
N VAL A 241 2.67 -6.01 -18.24
CA VAL A 241 1.32 -6.53 -18.39
C VAL A 241 1.26 -7.85 -19.17
N TYR A 242 2.21 -8.07 -20.09
CA TYR A 242 2.26 -9.30 -20.90
C TYR A 242 2.77 -10.48 -20.05
N GLY A 243 3.81 -10.25 -19.25
CA GLY A 243 4.30 -11.23 -18.29
C GLY A 243 3.25 -11.59 -17.24
N LEU A 244 2.52 -10.60 -16.70
CA LEU A 244 1.39 -10.85 -15.81
C LEU A 244 0.31 -11.69 -16.49
N GLY A 245 -0.07 -11.32 -17.73
CA GLY A 245 -1.05 -12.05 -18.51
C GLY A 245 -0.64 -13.48 -18.84
N ALA A 246 0.65 -13.72 -19.09
CA ALA A 246 1.19 -15.06 -19.35
C ALA A 246 1.04 -15.99 -18.13
N VAL A 247 1.34 -15.49 -16.91
CA VAL A 247 1.14 -16.25 -15.66
C VAL A 247 -0.33 -16.60 -15.47
N ILE A 248 -1.22 -15.63 -15.71
CA ILE A 248 -2.68 -15.83 -15.57
C ILE A 248 -3.19 -16.84 -16.61
N ALA A 249 -2.76 -16.70 -17.86
CA ALA A 249 -3.14 -17.59 -18.97
C ALA A 249 -2.73 -19.05 -18.66
N ALA A 250 -1.52 -19.25 -18.19
CA ALA A 250 -1.02 -20.59 -17.80
C ALA A 250 -1.85 -21.19 -16.66
N ARG A 251 -2.21 -20.42 -15.64
CA ARG A 251 -3.01 -20.90 -14.49
C ARG A 251 -4.47 -21.14 -14.86
N ALA A 252 -5.04 -20.30 -15.73
CA ALA A 252 -6.42 -20.43 -16.20
C ALA A 252 -6.61 -21.52 -17.27
N GLY A 253 -5.53 -22.04 -17.85
CA GLY A 253 -5.60 -22.95 -19.02
C GLY A 253 -6.24 -22.27 -20.23
N LYS A 254 -6.01 -20.96 -20.41
CA LYS A 254 -6.58 -20.11 -21.46
C LYS A 254 -5.48 -19.34 -22.17
N GLU A 255 -5.83 -18.78 -23.34
CA GLU A 255 -4.96 -17.84 -24.07
C GLU A 255 -5.27 -16.42 -23.67
N ALA A 256 -4.23 -15.63 -23.36
CA ALA A 256 -4.38 -14.21 -23.14
C ALA A 256 -4.46 -13.46 -24.49
N ARG A 257 -5.53 -12.68 -24.68
CA ARG A 257 -5.73 -11.84 -25.86
C ARG A 257 -5.56 -10.38 -25.50
N TYR A 258 -4.95 -9.62 -26.38
CA TYR A 258 -4.65 -8.21 -26.15
C TYR A 258 -5.23 -7.32 -27.24
N ARG A 259 -5.62 -6.11 -26.83
CA ARG A 259 -6.00 -5.01 -27.72
C ARG A 259 -5.11 -3.83 -27.39
N SER A 260 -4.24 -3.44 -28.34
CA SER A 260 -3.37 -2.29 -28.16
C SER A 260 -4.12 -0.97 -28.27
N VAL A 261 -3.70 0.00 -27.47
CA VAL A 261 -4.13 1.40 -27.49
C VAL A 261 -2.91 2.31 -27.59
N ALA A 262 -3.12 3.55 -28.03
CA ALA A 262 -2.06 4.53 -28.12
C ALA A 262 -1.61 5.03 -26.74
N VAL A 263 -0.43 5.64 -26.69
CA VAL A 263 0.08 6.35 -25.49
C VAL A 263 -0.91 7.45 -25.11
N GLY A 264 -1.24 7.52 -23.81
CA GLY A 264 -2.20 8.48 -23.27
C GLY A 264 -3.67 8.03 -23.33
N GLU A 265 -3.98 6.92 -24.02
CA GLU A 265 -5.33 6.34 -23.98
C GLU A 265 -5.53 5.43 -22.76
N PRO A 266 -6.76 5.28 -22.25
CA PRO A 266 -7.04 4.39 -21.12
C PRO A 266 -6.70 2.92 -21.45
N ALA A 267 -5.87 2.32 -20.59
CA ALA A 267 -5.50 0.91 -20.66
C ALA A 267 -5.94 0.16 -19.39
N SER A 268 -5.78 -1.16 -19.40
CA SER A 268 -5.99 -2.00 -18.22
C SER A 268 -5.00 -1.63 -17.09
N PRO A 269 -5.33 -1.85 -15.82
CA PRO A 269 -4.40 -1.63 -14.71
C PRO A 269 -3.05 -2.30 -14.99
N PHE A 270 -1.93 -1.68 -14.54
CA PHE A 270 -0.56 -2.18 -14.74
C PHE A 270 -0.04 -2.15 -16.18
N SER A 271 -0.83 -1.69 -17.16
CA SER A 271 -0.32 -1.40 -18.50
C SER A 271 0.16 0.04 -18.53
N PHE A 272 1.45 0.25 -18.24
CA PHE A 272 2.05 1.58 -18.21
C PHE A 272 2.79 1.87 -19.50
N ASP A 273 2.61 3.07 -20.05
CA ASP A 273 3.33 3.64 -21.18
C ASP A 273 4.64 4.33 -20.77
N ARG A 274 5.01 4.22 -19.49
CA ARG A 274 6.23 4.75 -18.88
C ARG A 274 6.84 3.72 -17.92
N HIS A 275 8.13 3.85 -17.67
CA HIS A 275 8.80 3.05 -16.64
C HIS A 275 8.25 3.43 -15.27
N TYR A 276 7.69 2.45 -14.57
CA TYR A 276 7.01 2.67 -13.30
C TYR A 276 7.39 1.59 -12.29
N ALA A 277 8.68 1.58 -11.94
CA ALA A 277 9.23 0.66 -10.96
C ALA A 277 10.06 1.42 -9.93
N MET A 278 10.04 0.98 -8.69
CA MET A 278 10.84 1.55 -7.60
C MET A 278 11.90 0.57 -7.12
N SER A 279 13.02 1.11 -6.59
CA SER A 279 14.11 0.33 -6.01
C SER A 279 13.76 -0.11 -4.59
N ASN A 280 14.07 -1.34 -4.23
CA ASN A 280 14.00 -1.87 -2.88
C ASN A 280 15.38 -1.99 -2.20
N ALA A 281 16.41 -1.38 -2.77
CA ALA A 281 17.79 -1.50 -2.32
C ALA A 281 17.94 -1.03 -0.85
N ARG A 282 17.33 0.11 -0.50
CA ARG A 282 17.38 0.65 0.86
C ARG A 282 16.83 -0.32 1.90
N ALA A 283 15.68 -0.95 1.64
CA ALA A 283 15.13 -1.92 2.58
C ALA A 283 16.05 -3.13 2.78
N LYS A 284 16.71 -3.59 1.71
CA LYS A 284 17.71 -4.68 1.76
C LYS A 284 18.94 -4.28 2.56
N GLU A 285 19.48 -3.08 2.36
CA GLU A 285 20.60 -2.53 3.12
C GLU A 285 20.25 -2.41 4.63
N LEU A 286 19.01 -2.12 4.93
CA LEU A 286 18.48 -2.07 6.31
C LEU A 286 18.18 -3.46 6.89
N GLY A 287 18.42 -4.54 6.14
CA GLY A 287 18.30 -5.93 6.59
C GLY A 287 16.95 -6.60 6.31
N PHE A 288 16.08 -6.04 5.46
CA PHE A 288 14.87 -6.72 5.00
C PHE A 288 15.13 -7.52 3.72
N SER A 289 14.62 -8.75 3.65
CA SER A 289 14.74 -9.58 2.45
C SER A 289 13.40 -9.70 1.74
N PHE A 290 13.39 -9.47 0.42
CA PHE A 290 12.20 -9.62 -0.40
C PHE A 290 12.20 -10.96 -1.14
N SER A 291 11.01 -11.51 -1.36
CA SER A 291 10.75 -12.61 -2.28
C SER A 291 10.82 -12.12 -3.74
N ARG A 292 10.81 -13.04 -4.68
CA ARG A 292 10.68 -12.72 -6.10
C ARG A 292 9.21 -12.77 -6.52
N THR A 293 8.78 -11.83 -7.34
CA THR A 293 7.42 -11.81 -7.91
C THR A 293 7.05 -13.15 -8.55
N ALA A 294 7.99 -13.77 -9.25
CA ALA A 294 7.78 -15.07 -9.89
C ALA A 294 7.50 -16.23 -8.91
N ASP A 295 7.92 -16.12 -7.65
CA ASP A 295 7.78 -17.20 -6.68
C ASP A 295 6.35 -17.27 -6.09
N TRP A 296 5.69 -16.13 -5.91
CA TRP A 296 4.37 -16.06 -5.26
C TRP A 296 3.22 -15.72 -6.22
N LEU A 297 3.49 -15.07 -7.35
CA LEU A 297 2.45 -14.61 -8.27
C LEU A 297 1.55 -15.74 -8.80
N PRO A 298 2.08 -16.95 -9.16
CA PRO A 298 1.25 -18.05 -9.60
C PRO A 298 0.19 -18.46 -8.58
N ASP A 299 0.50 -18.46 -7.29
CA ASP A 299 -0.42 -18.83 -6.22
C ASP A 299 -1.45 -17.73 -5.98
N ALA A 300 -1.03 -16.45 -5.98
CA ALA A 300 -1.94 -15.30 -5.93
C ALA A 300 -2.95 -15.30 -7.09
N VAL A 301 -2.53 -15.69 -8.29
CA VAL A 301 -3.43 -15.87 -9.46
C VAL A 301 -4.42 -17.01 -9.21
N THR A 302 -3.96 -18.14 -8.67
CA THR A 302 -4.85 -19.27 -8.35
C THR A 302 -5.91 -18.88 -7.33
N GLU A 303 -5.55 -18.14 -6.28
CA GLU A 303 -6.49 -17.58 -5.29
C GLU A 303 -7.52 -16.65 -5.93
N ALA A 304 -7.09 -15.78 -6.86
CA ALA A 304 -7.98 -14.84 -7.54
C ALA A 304 -8.96 -15.53 -8.50
N LEU A 305 -8.52 -16.60 -9.18
CA LEU A 305 -9.39 -17.43 -10.03
C LEU A 305 -10.45 -18.14 -9.18
N ALA A 306 -10.05 -18.78 -8.09
CA ALA A 306 -10.98 -19.47 -7.17
C ALA A 306 -12.00 -18.51 -6.54
N ALA A 307 -11.61 -17.28 -6.22
CA ALA A 307 -12.51 -16.25 -5.70
C ALA A 307 -13.59 -15.84 -6.73
N ALA A 308 -13.22 -15.76 -8.02
CA ALA A 308 -14.15 -15.44 -9.10
C ALA A 308 -15.19 -16.56 -9.32
N ASP A 309 -14.79 -17.83 -9.25
CA ASP A 309 -15.67 -18.98 -9.37
C ASP A 309 -16.66 -19.06 -8.21
N GLY A 310 -16.21 -18.82 -6.98
CA GLY A 310 -17.05 -18.79 -5.79
C GLY A 310 -18.12 -17.68 -5.82
N ALA A 311 -17.77 -16.50 -6.36
CA ALA A 311 -18.71 -15.39 -6.53
C ALA A 311 -19.79 -15.71 -7.58
N SER A 312 -19.45 -16.42 -8.64
CA SER A 312 -20.39 -16.82 -9.70
C SER A 312 -21.38 -17.89 -9.21
N ALA A 313 -20.92 -18.82 -8.35
CA ALA A 313 -21.76 -19.86 -7.76
C ALA A 313 -22.75 -19.35 -6.71
N SER A 314 -22.46 -18.22 -6.06
CA SER A 314 -23.34 -17.60 -5.07
C SER A 314 -24.39 -16.64 -5.66
N ALA A 315 -24.27 -16.32 -6.96
CA ALA A 315 -25.18 -15.43 -7.70
C ALA A 315 -26.18 -16.19 -8.59
N SER A 316 -26.08 -17.53 -8.68
CA SER A 316 -26.99 -18.46 -9.35
C SER A 316 -27.92 -19.15 -8.37
#